data_021f0761c0acc5ab746d71ced4a60f8d
#
_entry.id   021f0761c0acc5ab746d71ced4a60f8d
#
_cell.length_a   1.000
_cell.length_b   1.000
_cell.length_c   1.000
_cell.angle_alpha   90.00
_cell.angle_beta   90.00
_cell.angle_gamma   90.00
#
_symmetry.space_group_name_H-M   'P 1'
#
loop_
_entity.id
_entity.type
_entity.pdbx_description
1 polymer ?
#
loop_
_entity_poly.entity_id
_entity_poly.type
_entity_poly.pdbx_seq_one_letter_code
_entity_poly.pdbx_strand_id
1 'polypeptide(L)'
;TDSRQPWRPRQWTVETPGVVMERRGFYDIVRSRDGGPVPREVRFRVQPQPVDLEAEYRTLVFSNGTVGLPTRQFDVFALGSVQAAEQVPDDLNRVRVDGGPARVTWRDVGGPVLFKGRRAAELTTTDERSYVLLGEATVTPGDGLSTVIDPNLPSWIVQEIRSFAPEVGHYYRSRLGDTDAGGDAPIVMAAWNGPTERVTSMSGSVLPGLIVMSFEGRGVTTPQAEIRERSRWFIAHEAAHFWLGQAVRYQFADEAWITEGGADMMAVRALKRLDPAYDDRAELQSEVDDCVTLAGKPVAQAGERGEHRAFYACGAVFALAAEGAQRQRTGGDWFDFLKSLLRQPDGVLSRQEWLTALTRVSRDPTLANDISGLLDRGAADPSAVIARLFQRTGVAFRMIDGRIVLS
;
A
#
# COMPACT_ATOMS: atom_id res chain seq x y z
N THR A 1 -9.31 -10.84 0.33
CA THR A 1 -9.67 -11.69 1.48
C THR A 1 -9.96 -10.80 2.66
N ASP A 2 -11.08 -10.98 3.34
CA ASP A 2 -11.44 -10.23 4.54
C ASP A 2 -10.41 -10.48 5.64
N SER A 3 -9.79 -9.42 6.18
CA SER A 3 -8.79 -9.51 7.27
C SER A 3 -9.36 -10.15 8.55
N ARG A 4 -10.68 -10.16 8.73
CA ARG A 4 -11.37 -10.88 9.79
C ARG A 4 -11.31 -12.41 9.65
N GLN A 5 -10.95 -12.93 8.47
CA GLN A 5 -10.82 -14.37 8.26
C GLN A 5 -9.61 -14.93 9.04
N PRO A 6 -9.76 -16.08 9.70
CA PRO A 6 -8.71 -16.64 10.56
C PRO A 6 -7.60 -17.31 9.74
N TRP A 7 -6.81 -16.51 8.99
CA TRP A 7 -5.76 -17.06 8.15
C TRP A 7 -4.56 -17.58 8.95
N ARG A 8 -4.11 -16.88 10.03
CA ARG A 8 -3.01 -17.36 10.87
C ARG A 8 -3.30 -18.72 11.50
N PRO A 9 -4.46 -18.98 12.16
CA PRO A 9 -4.77 -20.29 12.70
C PRO A 9 -4.77 -21.44 11.68
N ARG A 10 -4.87 -21.14 10.38
CA ARG A 10 -4.76 -22.16 9.33
C ARG A 10 -3.32 -22.48 8.95
N GLN A 11 -2.39 -21.54 9.17
CA GLN A 11 -0.99 -21.66 8.78
C GLN A 11 -0.05 -21.81 9.97
N TRP A 12 -0.49 -21.38 11.15
CA TRP A 12 0.31 -21.38 12.37
C TRP A 12 -0.20 -22.43 13.34
N THR A 13 0.68 -23.31 13.78
CA THR A 13 0.38 -24.32 14.80
C THR A 13 1.09 -23.94 16.09
N VAL A 14 0.33 -23.83 17.19
CA VAL A 14 0.93 -23.64 18.52
C VAL A 14 1.51 -24.99 19.00
N GLU A 15 2.81 -25.02 19.24
CA GLU A 15 3.50 -26.23 19.74
C GLU A 15 3.66 -26.25 21.27
N THR A 16 3.44 -25.12 21.95
CA THR A 16 3.51 -25.03 23.41
C THR A 16 2.29 -25.74 24.04
N PRO A 17 2.49 -26.77 24.87
CA PRO A 17 1.37 -27.45 25.51
C PRO A 17 0.53 -26.52 26.39
N GLY A 18 -0.78 -26.68 26.36
CA GLY A 18 -1.70 -25.89 27.15
C GLY A 18 -1.98 -24.47 26.60
N VAL A 19 -1.34 -24.09 25.52
CA VAL A 19 -1.58 -22.80 24.83
C VAL A 19 -2.39 -23.03 23.56
N VAL A 20 -3.26 -22.09 23.25
CA VAL A 20 -4.06 -22.09 22.01
C VAL A 20 -4.02 -20.71 21.36
N MET A 21 -4.20 -20.70 20.04
CA MET A 21 -4.40 -19.50 19.26
C MET A 21 -5.78 -19.56 18.61
N GLU A 22 -6.54 -18.47 18.73
CA GLU A 22 -7.89 -18.35 18.15
C GLU A 22 -8.16 -16.94 17.65
N ARG A 23 -9.00 -16.79 16.62
CA ARG A 23 -9.42 -15.49 16.10
C ARG A 23 -10.52 -14.90 16.96
N ARG A 24 -10.35 -13.64 17.36
CA ARG A 24 -11.35 -12.81 18.01
C ARG A 24 -11.35 -11.40 17.39
N GLY A 25 -12.47 -11.01 16.81
CA GLY A 25 -12.52 -9.76 16.06
C GLY A 25 -11.49 -9.73 14.94
N PHE A 26 -10.64 -8.72 14.96
CA PHE A 26 -9.56 -8.52 13.97
C PHE A 26 -8.23 -9.19 14.34
N TYR A 27 -8.13 -9.80 15.53
CA TYR A 27 -6.85 -10.25 16.10
C TYR A 27 -6.80 -11.75 16.36
N ASP A 28 -5.59 -12.31 16.31
CA ASP A 28 -5.31 -13.68 16.71
C ASP A 28 -4.81 -13.68 18.15
N ILE A 29 -5.59 -14.26 19.05
CA ILE A 29 -5.32 -14.29 20.49
C ILE A 29 -4.55 -15.55 20.84
N VAL A 30 -3.47 -15.37 21.58
CA VAL A 30 -2.72 -16.45 22.22
C VAL A 30 -3.09 -16.48 23.70
N ARG A 31 -3.62 -17.62 24.19
CA ARG A 31 -4.06 -17.78 25.58
C ARG A 31 -3.79 -19.17 26.13
N SER A 32 -3.72 -19.29 27.44
CA SER A 32 -3.76 -20.59 28.13
C SER A 32 -5.17 -21.20 28.07
N ARG A 33 -5.24 -22.53 27.92
CA ARG A 33 -6.52 -23.28 27.90
C ARG A 33 -7.26 -23.24 29.21
N ASP A 34 -6.50 -23.25 30.32
CA ASP A 34 -7.02 -23.23 31.69
C ASP A 34 -7.39 -21.85 32.20
N GLY A 35 -7.22 -20.78 31.35
CA GLY A 35 -7.47 -19.40 31.72
C GLY A 35 -6.36 -18.76 32.57
N GLY A 36 -5.28 -19.49 32.82
CA GLY A 36 -4.10 -18.97 33.52
C GLY A 36 -3.25 -18.04 32.65
N PRO A 37 -2.12 -17.53 33.19
CA PRO A 37 -1.21 -16.66 32.45
C PRO A 37 -0.57 -17.41 31.27
N VAL A 38 -0.39 -16.71 30.15
CA VAL A 38 0.35 -17.24 28.99
C VAL A 38 1.83 -17.34 29.36
N PRO A 39 2.51 -18.47 29.04
CA PRO A 39 3.95 -18.61 29.25
C PRO A 39 4.73 -17.48 28.55
N ARG A 40 5.88 -17.11 29.13
CA ARG A 40 6.76 -16.08 28.50
C ARG A 40 7.34 -16.53 27.15
N GLU A 41 7.44 -17.84 26.94
CA GLU A 41 7.89 -18.42 25.67
C GLU A 41 6.74 -19.27 25.10
N VAL A 42 6.35 -18.95 23.89
CA VAL A 42 5.35 -19.71 23.12
C VAL A 42 5.97 -20.08 21.79
N ARG A 43 5.90 -21.37 21.44
CA ARG A 43 6.42 -21.89 20.18
C ARG A 43 5.31 -22.03 19.17
N PHE A 44 5.59 -21.55 17.97
CA PHE A 44 4.74 -21.68 16.80
C PHE A 44 5.51 -22.37 15.69
N ARG A 45 4.84 -23.28 15.00
CA ARG A 45 5.25 -23.72 13.66
C ARG A 45 4.46 -22.94 12.64
N VAL A 46 5.14 -22.23 11.78
CA VAL A 46 4.54 -21.43 10.71
C VAL A 46 4.75 -22.16 9.39
N GLN A 47 3.66 -22.41 8.66
CA GLN A 47 3.73 -22.86 7.28
C GLN A 47 3.62 -21.60 6.40
N PRO A 48 4.72 -21.12 5.80
CA PRO A 48 4.70 -19.91 5.02
C PRO A 48 3.93 -20.14 3.73
N GLN A 49 2.84 -19.41 3.55
CA GLN A 49 2.05 -19.39 2.31
C GLN A 49 1.66 -17.95 2.03
N PRO A 50 1.72 -17.51 0.77
CA PRO A 50 1.19 -16.22 0.39
C PRO A 50 -0.33 -16.24 0.60
N VAL A 51 -0.85 -15.29 1.36
CA VAL A 51 -2.28 -15.07 1.55
C VAL A 51 -2.60 -13.72 0.95
N ASP A 52 -3.59 -13.69 0.06
CA ASP A 52 -4.06 -12.46 -0.56
C ASP A 52 -4.98 -11.73 0.43
N LEU A 53 -4.37 -10.89 1.25
CA LEU A 53 -5.04 -10.02 2.22
C LEU A 53 -4.86 -8.59 1.76
N GLU A 54 -5.95 -7.85 1.62
CA GLU A 54 -5.88 -6.42 1.42
C GLU A 54 -5.40 -5.72 2.69
N ALA A 55 -4.61 -4.66 2.52
CA ALA A 55 -4.04 -3.84 3.59
C ALA A 55 -3.11 -4.56 4.58
N GLU A 56 -2.69 -5.79 4.31
CA GLU A 56 -1.71 -6.50 5.15
C GLU A 56 -0.46 -6.91 4.36
N TYR A 57 0.69 -6.86 5.04
CA TYR A 57 1.94 -7.36 4.48
C TYR A 57 1.93 -8.88 4.44
N ARG A 58 2.04 -9.44 3.24
CA ARG A 58 1.99 -10.89 3.02
C ARG A 58 3.36 -11.55 3.09
N THR A 59 3.39 -12.83 3.44
CA THR A 59 4.56 -13.68 3.26
C THR A 59 4.92 -13.77 1.78
N LEU A 60 6.20 -13.58 1.44
CA LEU A 60 6.73 -13.85 0.11
C LEU A 60 7.26 -15.27 0.04
N VAL A 61 6.92 -15.97 -1.02
CA VAL A 61 7.51 -17.28 -1.32
C VAL A 61 8.13 -17.20 -2.71
N PHE A 62 9.43 -17.46 -2.78
CA PHE A 62 10.19 -17.47 -4.03
C PHE A 62 10.25 -18.88 -4.59
N SER A 63 10.35 -19.02 -5.89
CA SER A 63 10.37 -20.30 -6.59
C SER A 63 11.57 -21.20 -6.22
N ASN A 64 12.66 -20.63 -5.67
CA ASN A 64 13.80 -21.37 -5.14
C ASN A 64 13.67 -21.79 -3.66
N GLY A 65 12.48 -21.63 -3.08
CA GLY A 65 12.21 -21.96 -1.68
C GLY A 65 12.60 -20.87 -0.67
N THR A 66 13.12 -19.75 -1.09
CA THR A 66 13.32 -18.57 -0.21
C THR A 66 11.98 -18.08 0.30
N VAL A 67 11.92 -17.75 1.58
CA VAL A 67 10.73 -17.18 2.24
C VAL A 67 11.05 -15.81 2.80
N GLY A 68 10.23 -14.84 2.48
CA GLY A 68 10.26 -13.50 3.07
C GLY A 68 9.12 -13.33 4.07
N LEU A 69 9.46 -13.05 5.32
CA LEU A 69 8.49 -12.82 6.39
C LEU A 69 8.52 -11.34 6.81
N PRO A 70 7.38 -10.65 6.84
CA PRO A 70 7.33 -9.29 7.37
C PRO A 70 7.56 -9.33 8.88
N THR A 71 8.43 -8.47 9.37
CA THR A 71 8.85 -8.46 10.78
C THR A 71 7.67 -8.24 11.73
N ARG A 72 6.71 -7.41 11.34
CA ARG A 72 5.54 -7.07 12.15
C ARG A 72 4.48 -8.18 12.27
N GLN A 73 4.60 -9.28 11.52
CA GLN A 73 3.71 -10.45 11.73
C GLN A 73 3.82 -11.05 13.15
N PHE A 74 4.92 -10.77 13.84
CA PHE A 74 5.23 -11.29 15.17
C PHE A 74 5.05 -10.25 16.28
N ASP A 75 4.54 -9.07 15.96
CA ASP A 75 4.23 -8.05 16.96
C ASP A 75 3.06 -8.52 17.83
N VAL A 76 3.20 -8.30 19.14
CA VAL A 76 2.20 -8.71 20.13
C VAL A 76 1.93 -7.57 21.11
N PHE A 77 0.72 -7.51 21.64
CA PHE A 77 0.35 -6.66 22.76
C PHE A 77 -0.49 -7.41 23.78
N ALA A 78 -0.47 -6.95 25.02
CA ALA A 78 -1.19 -7.60 26.09
C ALA A 78 -2.63 -7.10 26.20
N LEU A 79 -3.55 -8.00 26.49
CA LEU A 79 -4.94 -7.71 26.80
C LEU A 79 -5.32 -8.27 28.16
N GLY A 80 -6.17 -7.55 28.90
CA GLY A 80 -6.63 -7.99 30.22
C GLY A 80 -7.59 -9.18 30.20
N SER A 81 -8.26 -9.44 29.06
CA SER A 81 -9.16 -10.58 28.86
C SER A 81 -9.35 -10.91 27.38
N VAL A 82 -9.84 -12.11 27.09
CA VAL A 82 -10.21 -12.54 25.74
C VAL A 82 -11.30 -11.66 25.14
N GLN A 83 -12.27 -11.26 25.96
CA GLN A 83 -13.39 -10.41 25.53
C GLN A 83 -12.93 -9.00 25.11
N ALA A 84 -11.86 -8.49 25.73
CA ALA A 84 -11.30 -7.19 25.37
C ALA A 84 -10.84 -7.14 23.90
N ALA A 85 -10.43 -8.28 23.33
CA ALA A 85 -10.00 -8.34 21.95
C ALA A 85 -11.12 -8.06 20.93
N GLU A 86 -12.34 -8.37 21.24
CA GLU A 86 -13.51 -8.11 20.37
C GLU A 86 -13.83 -6.61 20.28
N GLN A 87 -13.31 -5.82 21.24
CA GLN A 87 -13.52 -4.37 21.31
C GLN A 87 -12.35 -3.58 20.72
N VAL A 88 -11.22 -4.24 20.42
CA VAL A 88 -10.09 -3.58 19.78
C VAL A 88 -10.45 -3.35 18.29
N PRO A 89 -10.43 -2.10 17.81
CA PRO A 89 -10.70 -1.81 16.42
C PRO A 89 -9.59 -2.34 15.51
N ASP A 90 -9.89 -2.48 14.22
CA ASP A 90 -8.90 -2.85 13.20
C ASP A 90 -7.76 -1.82 13.14
N ASP A 91 -8.10 -0.54 13.15
CA ASP A 91 -7.14 0.55 13.17
C ASP A 91 -6.61 0.82 14.58
N LEU A 92 -5.42 0.29 14.89
CA LEU A 92 -4.73 0.49 16.17
C LEU A 92 -4.29 1.95 16.43
N ASN A 93 -4.31 2.83 15.41
CA ASN A 93 -4.05 4.26 15.63
C ASN A 93 -5.17 4.94 16.44
N ARG A 94 -6.33 4.30 16.54
CA ARG A 94 -7.49 4.81 17.29
C ARG A 94 -7.50 4.43 18.77
N VAL A 95 -6.61 3.55 19.20
CA VAL A 95 -6.57 3.04 20.57
C VAL A 95 -5.14 2.99 21.10
N ARG A 96 -5.00 3.11 22.40
CA ARG A 96 -3.75 2.83 23.08
C ARG A 96 -3.77 1.38 23.55
N VAL A 97 -2.84 0.58 23.06
CA VAL A 97 -2.62 -0.78 23.53
C VAL A 97 -1.40 -0.84 24.43
N ASP A 98 -1.47 -1.66 25.49
CA ASP A 98 -0.35 -1.87 26.40
C ASP A 98 0.57 -2.96 25.82
N GLY A 99 1.84 -2.66 25.72
CA GLY A 99 2.88 -3.57 25.25
C GLY A 99 4.10 -2.81 24.76
N GLY A 100 5.25 -3.40 24.98
CA GLY A 100 6.49 -2.95 24.36
C GLY A 100 6.64 -3.58 22.97
N PRO A 101 7.60 -3.09 22.16
CA PRO A 101 7.89 -3.70 20.86
C PRO A 101 8.31 -5.16 21.05
N ALA A 102 7.82 -6.03 20.16
CA ALA A 102 8.21 -7.42 20.15
C ALA A 102 9.69 -7.55 19.76
N ARG A 103 10.43 -8.36 20.51
CA ARG A 103 11.80 -8.73 20.16
C ARG A 103 11.77 -10.09 19.48
N VAL A 104 12.16 -10.16 18.22
CA VAL A 104 12.17 -11.39 17.43
C VAL A 104 13.58 -11.75 17.02
N THR A 105 14.04 -12.96 17.37
CA THR A 105 15.32 -13.51 16.93
C THR A 105 15.09 -14.44 15.75
N TRP A 106 15.79 -14.18 14.66
CA TRP A 106 15.69 -14.87 13.38
C TRP A 106 16.91 -15.74 13.16
N ARG A 107 16.69 -16.98 12.82
CA ARG A 107 17.70 -17.97 12.44
C ARG A 107 17.18 -18.80 11.30
N ASP A 108 18.07 -19.17 10.39
CA ASP A 108 17.80 -20.12 9.33
C ASP A 108 18.75 -21.32 9.48
N VAL A 109 18.20 -22.51 9.46
CA VAL A 109 19.01 -23.75 9.52
C VAL A 109 19.78 -24.02 8.23
N GLY A 110 19.35 -23.44 7.11
CA GLY A 110 19.97 -23.58 5.80
C GLY A 110 21.13 -22.61 5.55
N GLY A 111 21.30 -21.56 6.37
CA GLY A 111 22.32 -20.54 6.16
C GLY A 111 22.04 -19.22 6.86
N PRO A 112 22.77 -18.16 6.53
CA PRO A 112 22.54 -16.85 7.13
C PRO A 112 21.26 -16.20 6.59
N VAL A 113 20.49 -15.59 7.49
CA VAL A 113 19.32 -14.78 7.14
C VAL A 113 19.71 -13.51 6.39
N LEU A 114 18.86 -13.03 5.49
CA LEU A 114 19.07 -11.78 4.76
C LEU A 114 18.12 -10.71 5.29
N PHE A 115 18.66 -9.57 5.70
CA PHE A 115 17.90 -8.44 6.23
C PHE A 115 18.50 -7.11 5.78
N LYS A 116 17.70 -6.23 5.21
CA LYS A 116 18.14 -4.91 4.69
C LYS A 116 19.42 -5.01 3.85
N GLY A 117 19.46 -5.99 2.95
CA GLY A 117 20.61 -6.22 2.07
C GLY A 117 21.84 -6.89 2.69
N ARG A 118 21.84 -7.22 3.97
CA ARG A 118 22.96 -7.83 4.70
C ARG A 118 22.63 -9.22 5.20
N ARG A 119 23.61 -10.12 5.19
CA ARG A 119 23.47 -11.48 5.73
C ARG A 119 24.04 -11.56 7.14
N ALA A 120 23.33 -12.30 8.02
CA ALA A 120 23.76 -12.57 9.37
C ALA A 120 23.38 -14.00 9.76
N ALA A 121 24.24 -14.70 10.53
CA ALA A 121 23.93 -16.03 11.04
C ALA A 121 22.73 -16.00 11.99
N GLU A 122 22.56 -14.92 12.71
CA GLU A 122 21.45 -14.61 13.59
C GLU A 122 21.16 -13.11 13.55
N LEU A 123 19.89 -12.75 13.62
CA LEU A 123 19.42 -11.38 13.64
C LEU A 123 18.34 -11.23 14.71
N THR A 124 18.37 -10.13 15.46
CA THR A 124 17.26 -9.72 16.34
C THR A 124 16.66 -8.43 15.83
N THR A 125 15.35 -8.43 15.60
CA THR A 125 14.57 -7.23 15.26
C THR A 125 13.76 -6.77 16.47
N THR A 126 13.56 -5.46 16.58
CA THR A 126 12.74 -4.82 17.63
C THR A 126 12.01 -3.65 17.00
N ASP A 127 10.69 -3.74 16.86
CA ASP A 127 9.84 -2.73 16.21
C ASP A 127 10.27 -2.33 14.78
N GLU A 128 10.91 -3.26 14.08
CA GLU A 128 11.35 -3.06 12.70
C GLU A 128 10.18 -3.18 11.72
N ARG A 129 10.19 -2.34 10.69
CA ARG A 129 9.26 -2.42 9.56
C ARG A 129 10.01 -2.83 8.30
N SER A 130 10.18 -4.13 8.11
CA SER A 130 10.92 -4.69 6.98
C SER A 130 10.56 -6.17 6.77
N TYR A 131 11.29 -6.83 5.88
CA TYR A 131 11.22 -8.26 5.65
C TYR A 131 12.54 -8.92 6.05
N VAL A 132 12.44 -10.09 6.65
CA VAL A 132 13.56 -11.03 6.84
C VAL A 132 13.39 -12.15 5.84
N LEU A 133 14.43 -12.43 5.06
CA LEU A 133 14.44 -13.53 4.10
C LEU A 133 15.26 -14.70 4.63
N LEU A 134 14.66 -15.87 4.54
CA LEU A 134 15.20 -17.18 4.89
C LEU A 134 15.43 -17.94 3.58
N GLY A 135 16.58 -18.60 3.43
CA GLY A 135 16.97 -19.31 2.20
C GLY A 135 18.01 -18.58 1.36
N GLU A 136 18.10 -18.97 0.08
CA GLU A 136 19.21 -18.57 -0.81
C GLU A 136 18.94 -17.28 -1.62
N ALA A 137 18.17 -16.35 -1.08
CA ALA A 137 17.93 -15.06 -1.75
C ALA A 137 19.25 -14.32 -1.99
N THR A 138 19.42 -13.71 -3.14
CA THR A 138 20.60 -12.93 -3.49
C THR A 138 20.23 -11.48 -3.74
N VAL A 139 20.97 -10.57 -3.09
CA VAL A 139 20.87 -9.13 -3.38
C VAL A 139 21.74 -8.83 -4.59
N THR A 140 21.14 -8.23 -5.60
CA THR A 140 21.85 -7.70 -6.77
C THR A 140 21.88 -6.18 -6.69
N PRO A 141 23.05 -5.56 -6.49
CA PRO A 141 23.17 -4.11 -6.53
C PRO A 141 22.86 -3.57 -7.93
N GLY A 142 22.25 -2.39 -8.01
CA GLY A 142 21.98 -1.68 -9.24
C GLY A 142 22.16 -0.17 -9.07
N ASP A 143 21.97 0.58 -10.13
CA ASP A 143 22.05 2.04 -10.10
C ASP A 143 20.80 2.62 -9.39
N GLY A 144 21.02 3.21 -8.22
CA GLY A 144 19.98 3.84 -7.41
C GLY A 144 19.00 2.89 -6.69
N LEU A 145 19.11 1.56 -6.89
CA LEU A 145 18.35 0.56 -6.13
C LEU A 145 19.07 -0.80 -6.12
N SER A 146 18.78 -1.61 -5.10
CA SER A 146 19.17 -3.03 -5.05
C SER A 146 17.96 -3.93 -5.27
N THR A 147 18.16 -5.13 -5.79
CA THR A 147 17.06 -6.06 -6.07
C THR A 147 17.26 -7.42 -5.44
N VAL A 148 16.15 -8.03 -4.97
CA VAL A 148 16.03 -9.45 -4.62
C VAL A 148 14.92 -10.02 -5.49
N ILE A 149 15.29 -10.73 -6.56
CA ILE A 149 14.35 -11.16 -7.59
C ILE A 149 14.25 -12.68 -7.60
N ASP A 150 13.03 -13.16 -7.70
CA ASP A 150 12.76 -14.58 -7.92
C ASP A 150 13.45 -15.07 -9.20
N PRO A 151 14.24 -16.16 -9.16
CA PRO A 151 14.97 -16.64 -10.32
C PRO A 151 14.08 -17.05 -11.50
N ASN A 152 12.81 -17.39 -11.26
CA ASN A 152 11.86 -17.77 -12.30
C ASN A 152 10.91 -16.63 -12.70
N LEU A 153 11.09 -15.42 -12.16
CA LEU A 153 10.33 -14.25 -12.61
C LEU A 153 10.62 -14.00 -14.08
N PRO A 154 9.61 -13.81 -14.95
CA PRO A 154 9.81 -13.54 -16.36
C PRO A 154 10.82 -12.41 -16.62
N SER A 155 11.80 -12.65 -17.49
CA SER A 155 12.96 -11.76 -17.71
C SER A 155 12.56 -10.35 -18.11
N TRP A 156 11.44 -10.19 -18.81
CA TRP A 156 10.96 -8.87 -19.20
C TRP A 156 10.49 -8.04 -17.98
N ILE A 157 9.85 -8.68 -16.96
CA ILE A 157 9.52 -8.00 -15.69
C ILE A 157 10.80 -7.61 -14.95
N VAL A 158 11.78 -8.51 -14.90
CA VAL A 158 13.09 -8.22 -14.30
C VAL A 158 13.73 -6.99 -14.95
N GLN A 159 13.63 -6.90 -16.28
CA GLN A 159 14.12 -5.74 -17.03
C GLN A 159 13.36 -4.47 -16.67
N GLU A 160 12.01 -4.50 -16.61
CA GLU A 160 11.20 -3.33 -16.21
C GLU A 160 11.58 -2.88 -14.80
N ILE A 161 11.70 -3.78 -13.83
CA ILE A 161 12.13 -3.43 -12.47
C ILE A 161 13.49 -2.76 -12.46
N ARG A 162 14.47 -3.28 -13.21
CA ARG A 162 15.84 -2.78 -13.20
C ARG A 162 16.06 -1.49 -13.99
N SER A 163 15.25 -1.22 -15.03
CA SER A 163 15.39 -0.02 -15.85
C SER A 163 14.36 1.05 -15.49
N PHE A 164 13.09 0.69 -15.41
CA PHE A 164 12.01 1.66 -15.24
C PHE A 164 11.83 2.15 -13.78
N ALA A 165 12.02 1.28 -12.78
CA ALA A 165 11.87 1.71 -11.39
C ALA A 165 12.87 2.81 -10.98
N PRO A 166 14.18 2.77 -11.35
CA PRO A 166 15.10 3.89 -11.13
C PRO A 166 14.67 5.19 -11.83
N GLU A 167 14.17 5.11 -13.07
CA GLU A 167 13.69 6.29 -13.82
C GLU A 167 12.53 6.96 -13.11
N VAL A 168 11.55 6.18 -12.64
CA VAL A 168 10.41 6.68 -11.84
C VAL A 168 10.89 7.31 -10.55
N GLY A 169 11.76 6.61 -9.80
CA GLY A 169 12.31 7.12 -8.55
C GLY A 169 13.07 8.42 -8.75
N HIS A 170 13.87 8.54 -9.84
CA HIS A 170 14.55 9.77 -10.20
C HIS A 170 13.56 10.89 -10.54
N TYR A 171 12.51 10.59 -11.32
CA TYR A 171 11.47 11.56 -11.64
C TYR A 171 10.79 12.09 -10.36
N TYR A 172 10.36 11.22 -9.48
CA TYR A 172 9.71 11.65 -8.22
C TYR A 172 10.64 12.50 -7.35
N ARG A 173 11.89 12.08 -7.17
CA ARG A 173 12.90 12.89 -6.44
C ARG A 173 13.08 14.27 -7.05
N SER A 174 13.14 14.37 -8.37
CA SER A 174 13.28 15.66 -9.06
C SER A 174 12.09 16.60 -8.81
N ARG A 175 10.89 16.03 -8.57
CA ARG A 175 9.67 16.80 -8.33
C ARG A 175 9.43 17.12 -6.85
N LEU A 176 9.67 16.17 -5.97
CA LEU A 176 9.27 16.23 -4.56
C LEU A 176 10.46 16.40 -3.59
N GLY A 177 11.67 16.15 -4.04
CA GLY A 177 12.87 16.06 -3.20
C GLY A 177 13.14 14.64 -2.71
N ASP A 178 14.25 14.47 -1.99
CA ASP A 178 14.61 13.21 -1.38
C ASP A 178 13.64 12.85 -0.25
N THR A 179 13.48 11.55 -0.03
CA THR A 179 12.84 11.02 1.16
C THR A 179 13.91 10.68 2.19
N ASP A 180 13.65 10.89 3.48
CA ASP A 180 14.56 10.54 4.59
C ASP A 180 14.69 9.00 4.79
N ALA A 181 14.61 8.22 3.73
CA ALA A 181 14.72 6.76 3.74
C ALA A 181 16.16 6.30 4.01
N GLY A 182 16.74 6.75 5.13
CA GLY A 182 17.89 6.12 5.80
C GLY A 182 19.21 5.99 5.04
N GLY A 183 19.44 6.70 3.95
CA GLY A 183 20.76 6.78 3.28
C GLY A 183 21.17 5.58 2.44
N ASP A 184 20.59 4.40 2.60
CA ASP A 184 20.85 3.23 1.74
C ASP A 184 19.92 3.25 0.50
N ALA A 185 20.43 2.76 -0.64
CA ALA A 185 19.61 2.59 -1.83
C ALA A 185 18.41 1.65 -1.53
N PRO A 186 17.19 2.00 -1.96
CA PRO A 186 16.03 1.16 -1.70
C PRO A 186 16.19 -0.23 -2.30
N ILE A 187 15.56 -1.21 -1.67
CA ILE A 187 15.56 -2.59 -2.14
C ILE A 187 14.19 -2.89 -2.76
N VAL A 188 14.19 -3.51 -3.94
CA VAL A 188 12.99 -4.09 -4.55
C VAL A 188 13.05 -5.60 -4.41
N MET A 189 12.07 -6.19 -3.71
CA MET A 189 11.88 -7.63 -3.64
C MET A 189 10.74 -8.02 -4.57
N ALA A 190 10.97 -8.97 -5.49
CA ALA A 190 9.97 -9.41 -6.45
C ALA A 190 9.86 -10.93 -6.45
N ALA A 191 8.73 -11.45 -5.98
CA ALA A 191 8.40 -12.87 -5.97
C ALA A 191 7.55 -13.27 -7.19
N TRP A 192 7.67 -14.54 -7.61
CA TRP A 192 6.89 -15.13 -8.69
C TRP A 192 6.04 -16.31 -8.19
N ASN A 193 4.74 -16.15 -8.19
CA ASN A 193 3.77 -17.16 -7.74
C ASN A 193 3.37 -18.15 -8.85
N GLY A 194 3.98 -18.04 -10.04
CA GLY A 194 3.79 -18.98 -11.15
C GLY A 194 2.73 -18.56 -12.16
N PRO A 195 2.67 -19.33 -13.28
CA PRO A 195 1.68 -19.11 -14.34
C PRO A 195 0.35 -19.77 -13.98
N THR A 196 -0.33 -19.25 -12.96
CA THR A 196 -1.64 -19.76 -12.52
C THR A 196 -2.74 -19.49 -13.54
N GLU A 197 -3.96 -19.97 -13.25
CA GLU A 197 -5.14 -19.75 -14.11
C GLU A 197 -5.54 -18.26 -14.19
N ARG A 198 -5.06 -17.42 -13.29
CA ARG A 198 -5.21 -15.96 -13.38
C ARG A 198 -4.53 -15.45 -14.63
N VAL A 199 -5.14 -14.50 -15.31
CA VAL A 199 -4.51 -13.85 -16.48
C VAL A 199 -3.33 -13.02 -16.01
N THR A 200 -3.53 -12.16 -15.03
CA THR A 200 -2.50 -11.31 -14.43
C THR A 200 -2.93 -10.94 -13.02
N SER A 201 -2.03 -11.10 -12.06
CA SER A 201 -2.17 -10.56 -10.71
C SER A 201 -0.85 -9.94 -10.28
N MET A 202 -0.91 -8.73 -9.80
CA MET A 202 0.21 -7.98 -9.25
C MET A 202 -0.21 -7.42 -7.91
N SER A 203 0.66 -7.48 -6.94
CA SER A 203 0.45 -6.89 -5.63
C SER A 203 1.75 -6.40 -5.08
N GLY A 204 1.70 -5.31 -4.32
CA GLY A 204 2.85 -4.69 -3.73
C GLY A 204 2.59 -4.19 -2.33
N SER A 205 3.66 -3.76 -1.71
CA SER A 205 3.66 -3.07 -0.42
C SER A 205 4.97 -2.32 -0.27
N VAL A 206 4.92 -1.17 0.38
CA VAL A 206 6.11 -0.36 0.62
C VAL A 206 6.38 -0.23 2.10
N LEU A 207 7.64 -0.41 2.46
CA LEU A 207 8.19 -0.28 3.80
C LEU A 207 9.40 0.66 3.74
N PRO A 208 9.90 1.16 4.86
CA PRO A 208 11.07 2.04 4.83
C PRO A 208 12.25 1.44 4.07
N GLY A 209 12.63 2.07 2.95
CA GLY A 209 13.70 1.61 2.07
C GLY A 209 13.43 0.31 1.30
N LEU A 210 12.17 -0.16 1.22
CA LEU A 210 11.84 -1.45 0.62
C LEU A 210 10.53 -1.39 -0.15
N ILE A 211 10.54 -1.82 -1.40
CA ILE A 211 9.35 -2.19 -2.19
C ILE A 211 9.28 -3.71 -2.25
N VAL A 212 8.11 -4.25 -1.96
CA VAL A 212 7.83 -5.69 -2.07
C VAL A 212 6.77 -5.88 -3.15
N MET A 213 7.06 -6.75 -4.11
CA MET A 213 6.17 -7.04 -5.23
C MET A 213 5.95 -8.55 -5.35
N SER A 214 4.77 -8.96 -5.76
CA SER A 214 4.52 -10.32 -6.23
C SER A 214 3.76 -10.31 -7.55
N PHE A 215 4.15 -11.23 -8.41
CA PHE A 215 3.60 -11.40 -9.75
C PHE A 215 3.04 -12.80 -9.89
N GLU A 216 1.91 -12.94 -10.59
CA GLU A 216 1.23 -14.19 -10.80
C GLU A 216 0.45 -14.17 -12.11
N GLY A 217 0.29 -15.32 -12.75
CA GLY A 217 -0.63 -15.52 -13.84
C GLY A 217 0.01 -15.74 -15.21
N ARG A 218 -0.72 -16.42 -16.10
CA ARG A 218 -0.23 -16.78 -17.45
C ARG A 218 0.07 -15.56 -18.31
N GLY A 219 -0.69 -14.46 -18.16
CA GLY A 219 -0.47 -13.23 -18.91
C GLY A 219 0.86 -12.56 -18.63
N VAL A 220 1.44 -12.79 -17.43
CA VAL A 220 2.75 -12.24 -17.04
C VAL A 220 3.91 -12.97 -17.74
N THR A 221 3.71 -14.18 -18.26
CA THR A 221 4.79 -14.99 -18.86
C THR A 221 5.35 -14.40 -20.15
N THR A 222 4.55 -13.60 -20.87
CA THR A 222 4.95 -12.97 -22.14
C THR A 222 4.68 -11.47 -22.12
N PRO A 223 5.57 -10.64 -22.69
CA PRO A 223 5.40 -9.19 -22.71
C PRO A 223 4.35 -8.76 -23.73
N GLN A 224 3.10 -8.62 -23.29
CA GLN A 224 2.06 -7.95 -24.08
C GLN A 224 2.06 -6.45 -23.73
N ALA A 225 1.73 -5.59 -24.68
CA ALA A 225 1.79 -4.13 -24.51
C ALA A 225 0.96 -3.66 -23.30
N GLU A 226 -0.27 -4.13 -23.19
CA GLU A 226 -1.20 -3.81 -22.09
C GLU A 226 -0.64 -4.28 -20.72
N ILE A 227 -0.10 -5.50 -20.65
CA ILE A 227 0.45 -6.04 -19.39
C ILE A 227 1.73 -5.31 -19.00
N ARG A 228 2.55 -4.92 -19.98
CA ARG A 228 3.75 -4.09 -19.73
C ARG A 228 3.36 -2.72 -19.19
N GLU A 229 2.39 -2.05 -19.79
CA GLU A 229 1.91 -0.75 -19.36
C GLU A 229 1.35 -0.84 -17.93
N ARG A 230 0.53 -1.84 -17.64
CA ARG A 230 0.03 -2.09 -16.30
C ARG A 230 1.14 -2.41 -15.29
N SER A 231 2.19 -3.14 -15.70
CA SER A 231 3.35 -3.42 -14.83
C SER A 231 4.14 -2.14 -14.52
N ARG A 232 4.32 -1.26 -15.51
CA ARG A 232 4.95 0.05 -15.31
C ARG A 232 4.13 0.94 -14.39
N TRP A 233 2.81 0.98 -14.62
CA TRP A 233 1.91 1.71 -13.74
C TRP A 233 2.02 1.21 -12.30
N PHE A 234 1.97 -0.10 -12.10
CA PHE A 234 2.13 -0.73 -10.79
C PHE A 234 3.47 -0.39 -10.12
N ILE A 235 4.59 -0.48 -10.86
CA ILE A 235 5.92 -0.08 -10.34
C ILE A 235 5.92 1.41 -9.93
N ALA A 236 5.32 2.28 -10.73
CA ALA A 236 5.25 3.70 -10.45
C ALA A 236 4.37 4.00 -9.23
N HIS A 237 3.24 3.30 -9.08
CA HIS A 237 2.36 3.40 -7.92
C HIS A 237 3.11 3.01 -6.63
N GLU A 238 3.74 1.83 -6.61
CA GLU A 238 4.50 1.38 -5.44
C GLU A 238 5.67 2.33 -5.11
N ALA A 239 6.36 2.84 -6.13
CA ALA A 239 7.42 3.82 -5.91
C ALA A 239 6.91 5.14 -5.31
N ALA A 240 5.67 5.55 -5.61
CA ALA A 240 5.05 6.76 -5.04
C ALA A 240 4.90 6.68 -3.52
N HIS A 241 4.73 5.48 -2.99
CA HIS A 241 4.57 5.26 -1.54
C HIS A 241 5.83 5.59 -0.71
N PHE A 242 6.99 5.81 -1.31
CA PHE A 242 8.13 6.39 -0.58
C PHE A 242 7.83 7.83 -0.13
N TRP A 243 6.99 8.55 -0.83
CA TRP A 243 6.51 9.88 -0.44
C TRP A 243 5.17 9.80 0.28
N LEU A 244 4.18 9.15 -0.32
CA LEU A 244 2.83 8.96 0.23
C LEU A 244 2.71 7.59 0.91
N GLY A 245 3.14 7.49 2.16
CA GLY A 245 3.15 6.27 2.96
C GLY A 245 4.39 6.16 3.86
N GLN A 246 5.54 6.72 3.41
CA GLN A 246 6.77 6.73 4.21
C GLN A 246 7.17 8.14 4.65
N ALA A 247 7.33 9.09 3.73
CA ALA A 247 7.64 10.48 4.11
C ALA A 247 6.47 11.13 4.85
N VAL A 248 5.25 10.90 4.37
CA VAL A 248 4.01 11.21 5.10
C VAL A 248 3.08 10.01 5.04
N ARG A 249 2.37 9.75 6.14
CA ARG A 249 1.34 8.70 6.26
C ARG A 249 0.01 9.31 6.67
N TYR A 250 -1.09 8.66 6.32
CA TYR A 250 -2.40 9.06 6.83
C TYR A 250 -2.49 8.87 8.36
N GLN A 251 -3.38 9.62 9.00
CA GLN A 251 -3.60 9.54 10.45
C GLN A 251 -4.36 8.26 10.84
N PHE A 252 -5.46 7.98 10.13
CA PHE A 252 -6.35 6.85 10.38
C PHE A 252 -6.55 6.04 9.10
N ALA A 253 -6.88 4.74 9.24
CA ALA A 253 -7.04 3.83 8.11
C ALA A 253 -8.16 4.25 7.13
N ASP A 254 -9.18 4.94 7.58
CA ASP A 254 -10.25 5.51 6.74
C ASP A 254 -9.80 6.71 5.89
N GLU A 255 -8.57 7.17 6.09
CA GLU A 255 -7.91 8.22 5.29
C GLU A 255 -6.95 7.66 4.23
N ALA A 256 -6.92 6.34 4.03
CA ALA A 256 -6.04 5.69 3.05
C ALA A 256 -6.20 6.23 1.62
N TRP A 257 -7.35 6.83 1.29
CA TRP A 257 -7.58 7.53 0.02
C TRP A 257 -6.54 8.63 -0.29
N ILE A 258 -5.92 9.22 0.75
CA ILE A 258 -4.87 10.25 0.61
C ILE A 258 -3.63 9.65 -0.06
N THR A 259 -3.20 8.49 0.43
CA THR A 259 -1.98 7.84 -0.04
C THR A 259 -2.23 7.01 -1.28
N GLU A 260 -3.30 6.22 -1.32
CA GLU A 260 -3.59 5.32 -2.44
C GLU A 260 -3.97 6.11 -3.71
N GLY A 261 -4.99 6.95 -3.63
CA GLY A 261 -5.37 7.76 -4.78
C GLY A 261 -4.32 8.81 -5.17
N GLY A 262 -3.55 9.30 -4.19
CA GLY A 262 -2.40 10.15 -4.44
C GLY A 262 -1.29 9.45 -5.20
N ALA A 263 -1.02 8.17 -4.88
CA ALA A 263 -0.05 7.32 -5.56
C ALA A 263 -0.49 6.97 -6.99
N ASP A 264 -1.79 6.67 -7.20
CA ASP A 264 -2.37 6.50 -8.53
C ASP A 264 -2.14 7.73 -9.40
N MET A 265 -2.41 8.90 -8.86
CA MET A 265 -2.19 10.15 -9.59
C MET A 265 -0.72 10.41 -9.89
N MET A 266 0.20 10.07 -8.98
CA MET A 266 1.64 10.14 -9.22
C MET A 266 2.05 9.18 -10.33
N ALA A 267 1.55 7.93 -10.32
CA ALA A 267 1.84 6.91 -11.33
C ALA A 267 1.40 7.36 -12.72
N VAL A 268 0.17 7.84 -12.85
CA VAL A 268 -0.38 8.37 -14.12
C VAL A 268 0.50 9.50 -14.67
N ARG A 269 0.90 10.45 -13.82
CA ARG A 269 1.74 11.58 -14.24
C ARG A 269 3.17 11.17 -14.57
N ALA A 270 3.72 10.17 -13.86
CA ALA A 270 5.04 9.63 -14.16
C ALA A 270 5.05 8.89 -15.50
N LEU A 271 4.08 8.00 -15.73
CA LEU A 271 3.98 7.29 -17.00
C LEU A 271 3.84 8.26 -18.17
N LYS A 272 2.94 9.24 -18.07
CA LYS A 272 2.79 10.27 -19.12
C LYS A 272 4.06 11.04 -19.41
N ARG A 273 4.86 11.30 -18.37
CA ARG A 273 6.14 12.02 -18.51
C ARG A 273 7.22 11.16 -19.15
N LEU A 274 7.29 9.87 -18.78
CA LEU A 274 8.32 8.93 -19.23
C LEU A 274 7.95 8.26 -20.55
N ASP A 275 6.66 8.12 -20.84
CA ASP A 275 6.13 7.60 -22.10
C ASP A 275 5.03 8.56 -22.63
N PRO A 276 5.35 9.45 -23.56
CA PRO A 276 4.37 10.37 -24.13
C PRO A 276 3.18 9.69 -24.84
N ALA A 277 3.33 8.42 -25.25
CA ALA A 277 2.26 7.64 -25.88
C ALA A 277 1.23 7.07 -24.88
N TYR A 278 1.56 7.07 -23.58
CA TYR A 278 0.65 6.61 -22.53
C TYR A 278 -0.66 7.39 -22.51
N ASP A 279 -1.79 6.69 -22.49
CA ASP A 279 -3.13 7.31 -22.44
C ASP A 279 -3.54 7.60 -20.98
N ASP A 280 -2.98 8.66 -20.42
CA ASP A 280 -3.29 9.10 -19.06
C ASP A 280 -4.76 9.49 -18.86
N ARG A 281 -5.45 9.89 -19.93
CA ARG A 281 -6.88 10.18 -19.87
C ARG A 281 -7.72 8.93 -19.72
N ALA A 282 -7.40 7.84 -20.42
CA ALA A 282 -8.11 6.58 -20.27
C ALA A 282 -7.99 6.02 -18.86
N GLU A 283 -6.80 6.08 -18.27
CA GLU A 283 -6.59 5.65 -16.87
C GLU A 283 -7.38 6.52 -15.89
N LEU A 284 -7.29 7.85 -15.99
CA LEU A 284 -8.05 8.75 -15.14
C LEU A 284 -9.57 8.62 -15.34
N GLN A 285 -10.03 8.26 -16.54
CA GLN A 285 -11.44 7.97 -16.80
C GLN A 285 -11.90 6.74 -16.02
N SER A 286 -11.06 5.70 -15.95
CA SER A 286 -11.35 4.51 -15.14
C SER A 286 -11.50 4.87 -13.66
N GLU A 287 -10.62 5.73 -13.13
CA GLU A 287 -10.73 6.21 -11.76
C GLU A 287 -12.04 6.98 -11.50
N VAL A 288 -12.45 7.82 -12.45
CA VAL A 288 -13.72 8.56 -12.35
C VAL A 288 -14.92 7.60 -12.36
N ASP A 289 -14.94 6.64 -13.26
CA ASP A 289 -16.04 5.68 -13.39
C ASP A 289 -16.18 4.79 -12.14
N ASP A 290 -15.06 4.34 -11.59
CA ASP A 290 -15.02 3.55 -10.36
C ASP A 290 -15.46 4.38 -9.15
N CYS A 291 -14.96 5.62 -9.01
CA CYS A 291 -15.39 6.50 -7.92
C CYS A 291 -16.89 6.81 -7.99
N VAL A 292 -17.44 7.09 -9.18
CA VAL A 292 -18.89 7.29 -9.37
C VAL A 292 -19.67 6.06 -8.91
N THR A 293 -19.17 4.86 -9.23
CA THR A 293 -19.83 3.60 -8.86
C THR A 293 -19.79 3.36 -7.34
N LEU A 294 -18.68 3.69 -6.69
CA LEU A 294 -18.41 3.33 -5.29
C LEU A 294 -18.84 4.41 -4.28
N ALA A 295 -18.86 5.69 -4.68
CA ALA A 295 -19.16 6.81 -3.80
C ALA A 295 -20.66 7.02 -3.53
N GLY A 296 -21.52 6.09 -3.95
CA GLY A 296 -22.91 6.01 -3.46
C GLY A 296 -23.00 5.69 -1.96
N LYS A 297 -21.93 5.17 -1.38
CA LYS A 297 -21.76 4.86 0.04
C LYS A 297 -20.61 5.70 0.62
N PRO A 298 -20.49 5.83 1.97
CA PRO A 298 -19.37 6.53 2.60
C PRO A 298 -18.03 5.94 2.17
N VAL A 299 -17.19 6.73 1.49
CA VAL A 299 -15.86 6.27 1.03
C VAL A 299 -14.95 5.95 2.21
N ALA A 300 -15.01 6.73 3.31
CA ALA A 300 -14.21 6.48 4.50
C ALA A 300 -14.49 5.10 5.16
N GLN A 301 -15.66 4.51 4.95
CA GLN A 301 -16.02 3.19 5.45
C GLN A 301 -15.78 2.06 4.43
N ALA A 302 -15.11 2.33 3.33
CA ALA A 302 -14.88 1.35 2.27
C ALA A 302 -14.08 0.13 2.75
N GLY A 303 -13.07 0.34 3.61
CA GLY A 303 -12.28 -0.75 4.21
C GLY A 303 -13.14 -1.72 5.03
N GLU A 304 -14.09 -1.22 5.83
CA GLU A 304 -15.00 -2.05 6.62
C GLU A 304 -15.89 -2.95 5.74
N ARG A 305 -16.14 -2.52 4.52
CA ARG A 305 -16.96 -3.25 3.53
C ARG A 305 -16.15 -4.13 2.59
N GLY A 306 -14.79 -4.09 2.66
CA GLY A 306 -13.91 -4.75 1.70
C GLY A 306 -13.94 -4.11 0.29
N GLU A 307 -14.39 -2.86 0.18
CA GLU A 307 -14.49 -2.09 -1.06
C GLU A 307 -13.27 -1.17 -1.24
N HIS A 308 -12.05 -1.65 -0.94
CA HIS A 308 -10.82 -0.83 -0.88
C HIS A 308 -10.55 -0.03 -2.17
N ARG A 309 -11.02 -0.51 -3.33
CA ARG A 309 -10.91 0.23 -4.60
C ARG A 309 -11.48 1.65 -4.51
N ALA A 310 -12.43 1.92 -3.61
CA ALA A 310 -12.97 3.26 -3.40
C ALA A 310 -11.92 4.26 -2.90
N PHE A 311 -10.94 3.81 -2.11
CA PHE A 311 -9.84 4.66 -1.64
C PHE A 311 -8.95 5.10 -2.80
N TYR A 312 -8.62 4.19 -3.70
CA TYR A 312 -7.84 4.46 -4.91
C TYR A 312 -8.60 5.41 -5.83
N ALA A 313 -9.75 4.98 -6.30
CA ALA A 313 -10.52 5.69 -7.32
C ALA A 313 -10.96 7.09 -6.85
N CYS A 314 -11.61 7.18 -5.69
CA CYS A 314 -12.06 8.49 -5.21
C CYS A 314 -10.90 9.37 -4.76
N GLY A 315 -9.84 8.79 -4.17
CA GLY A 315 -8.62 9.52 -3.86
C GLY A 315 -7.97 10.12 -5.09
N ALA A 316 -7.89 9.37 -6.22
CA ALA A 316 -7.38 9.86 -7.49
C ALA A 316 -8.28 10.98 -8.07
N VAL A 317 -9.60 10.86 -7.96
CA VAL A 317 -10.57 11.91 -8.36
C VAL A 317 -10.35 13.19 -7.53
N PHE A 318 -10.14 13.07 -6.23
CA PHE A 318 -9.86 14.23 -5.37
C PHE A 318 -8.50 14.85 -5.69
N ALA A 319 -7.50 14.03 -5.98
CA ALA A 319 -6.18 14.49 -6.42
C ALA A 319 -6.25 15.20 -7.77
N LEU A 320 -7.04 14.70 -8.72
CA LEU A 320 -7.28 15.34 -10.01
C LEU A 320 -7.97 16.70 -9.85
N ALA A 321 -8.95 16.82 -8.95
CA ALA A 321 -9.58 18.10 -8.61
C ALA A 321 -8.57 19.05 -7.95
N ALA A 322 -7.71 18.58 -7.06
CA ALA A 322 -6.66 19.39 -6.44
C ALA A 322 -5.62 19.85 -7.46
N GLU A 323 -5.21 19.00 -8.40
CA GLU A 323 -4.35 19.41 -9.52
C GLU A 323 -5.00 20.48 -10.39
N GLY A 324 -6.28 20.33 -10.71
CA GLY A 324 -7.04 21.34 -11.46
C GLY A 324 -7.04 22.69 -10.76
N ALA A 325 -7.32 22.72 -9.46
CA ALA A 325 -7.25 23.93 -8.64
C ALA A 325 -5.83 24.53 -8.60
N GLN A 326 -4.80 23.69 -8.46
CA GLN A 326 -3.40 24.11 -8.48
C GLN A 326 -3.04 24.74 -9.83
N ARG A 327 -3.47 24.13 -10.92
CA ARG A 327 -3.25 24.64 -12.28
C ARG A 327 -3.91 25.99 -12.51
N GLN A 328 -5.14 26.17 -12.09
CA GLN A 328 -5.85 27.46 -12.17
C GLN A 328 -5.14 28.54 -11.34
N ARG A 329 -4.59 28.15 -10.19
CA ARG A 329 -4.01 29.09 -9.23
C ARG A 329 -2.61 29.56 -9.61
N THR A 330 -1.73 28.66 -10.03
CA THR A 330 -0.29 28.90 -10.21
C THR A 330 0.27 28.37 -11.53
N GLY A 331 -0.52 27.67 -12.32
CA GLY A 331 -0.03 26.92 -13.48
C GLY A 331 0.67 25.60 -13.11
N GLY A 332 0.70 25.25 -11.83
CA GLY A 332 1.33 24.01 -11.32
C GLY A 332 0.50 22.76 -11.55
N ASP A 333 1.01 21.62 -11.13
CA ASP A 333 0.39 20.31 -11.27
C ASP A 333 0.18 19.60 -9.92
N TRP A 334 -0.12 18.29 -9.96
CA TRP A 334 -0.29 17.45 -8.77
C TRP A 334 0.93 17.47 -7.85
N PHE A 335 2.15 17.41 -8.40
CA PHE A 335 3.37 17.40 -7.58
C PHE A 335 3.57 18.73 -6.84
N ASP A 336 3.19 19.86 -7.45
CA ASP A 336 3.29 21.16 -6.78
C ASP A 336 2.28 21.27 -5.62
N PHE A 337 1.08 20.71 -5.77
CA PHE A 337 0.12 20.61 -4.67
C PHE A 337 0.66 19.70 -3.57
N LEU A 338 1.12 18.50 -3.92
CA LEU A 338 1.61 17.48 -2.99
C LEU A 338 2.84 17.96 -2.21
N LYS A 339 3.76 18.67 -2.87
CA LYS A 339 4.98 19.20 -2.23
C LYS A 339 4.71 20.05 -0.99
N SER A 340 3.58 20.72 -0.96
CA SER A 340 3.17 21.51 0.20
C SER A 340 2.72 20.63 1.38
N LEU A 341 2.26 19.41 1.11
CA LEU A 341 1.72 18.46 2.07
C LEU A 341 2.80 17.53 2.66
N LEU A 342 3.91 17.34 1.96
CA LEU A 342 4.99 16.45 2.40
C LEU A 342 5.81 17.02 3.57
N ARG A 343 5.60 18.28 3.95
CA ARG A 343 6.35 18.97 5.01
C ARG A 343 5.63 18.90 6.37
N GLN A 344 5.19 17.72 6.76
CA GLN A 344 4.56 17.50 8.06
C GLN A 344 5.62 17.19 9.12
N PRO A 345 5.68 17.96 10.24
CA PRO A 345 6.72 17.79 11.26
C PRO A 345 6.73 16.40 11.92
N ASP A 346 5.56 15.76 12.02
CA ASP A 346 5.37 14.43 12.61
C ASP A 346 5.25 13.31 11.57
N GLY A 347 5.37 13.66 10.27
CA GLY A 347 5.19 12.73 9.17
C GLY A 347 3.75 12.21 9.03
N VAL A 348 2.76 12.91 9.61
CA VAL A 348 1.34 12.55 9.49
C VAL A 348 0.63 13.59 8.63
N LEU A 349 -0.10 13.13 7.63
CA LEU A 349 -0.97 13.96 6.78
C LEU A 349 -2.41 13.54 7.02
N SER A 350 -3.12 14.31 7.83
CA SER A 350 -4.52 14.07 8.11
C SER A 350 -5.44 14.54 6.97
N ARG A 351 -6.64 14.00 6.92
CA ARG A 351 -7.73 14.48 6.06
C ARG A 351 -7.94 16.00 6.20
N GLN A 352 -7.89 16.51 7.42
CA GLN A 352 -8.11 17.92 7.69
C GLN A 352 -7.03 18.80 7.03
N GLU A 353 -5.76 18.39 7.08
CA GLU A 353 -4.65 19.12 6.47
C GLU A 353 -4.75 19.08 4.95
N TRP A 354 -5.10 17.92 4.38
CA TRP A 354 -5.31 17.76 2.95
C TRP A 354 -6.44 18.69 2.44
N LEU A 355 -7.60 18.68 3.09
CA LEU A 355 -8.75 19.53 2.74
C LEU A 355 -8.46 21.03 2.96
N THR A 356 -7.66 21.37 3.97
CA THR A 356 -7.19 22.73 4.21
C THR A 356 -6.28 23.19 3.08
N ALA A 357 -5.39 22.35 2.59
CA ALA A 357 -4.54 22.67 1.44
C ALA A 357 -5.36 22.86 0.15
N LEU A 358 -6.36 22.00 -0.09
CA LEU A 358 -7.30 22.18 -1.21
C LEU A 358 -8.03 23.52 -1.12
N THR A 359 -8.58 23.85 0.05
CA THR A 359 -9.26 25.14 0.27
C THR A 359 -8.33 26.33 0.02
N ARG A 360 -7.07 26.23 0.43
CA ARG A 360 -6.07 27.29 0.24
C ARG A 360 -5.74 27.49 -1.25
N VAL A 361 -5.56 26.42 -2.00
CA VAL A 361 -5.22 26.50 -3.42
C VAL A 361 -6.42 26.92 -4.29
N SER A 362 -7.59 26.38 -4.01
CA SER A 362 -8.82 26.69 -4.75
C SER A 362 -9.47 28.03 -4.35
N ARG A 363 -9.25 28.48 -3.12
CA ARG A 363 -9.99 29.56 -2.45
C ARG A 363 -11.49 29.28 -2.33
N ASP A 364 -11.86 28.03 -2.31
CA ASP A 364 -13.24 27.57 -2.28
C ASP A 364 -13.44 26.50 -1.20
N PRO A 365 -13.93 26.88 -0.01
CA PRO A 365 -14.15 25.95 1.09
C PRO A 365 -15.26 24.93 0.81
N THR A 366 -16.13 25.18 -0.16
CA THR A 366 -17.22 24.25 -0.46
C THR A 366 -16.73 23.00 -1.19
N LEU A 367 -15.56 23.01 -1.83
CA LEU A 367 -14.93 21.82 -2.36
C LEU A 367 -14.58 20.82 -1.26
N ALA A 368 -14.04 21.31 -0.14
CA ALA A 368 -13.76 20.49 1.03
C ALA A 368 -15.04 19.87 1.62
N ASN A 369 -16.14 20.61 1.60
CA ASN A 369 -17.45 20.11 2.07
C ASN A 369 -18.02 19.02 1.14
N ASP A 370 -17.90 19.20 -0.18
CA ASP A 370 -18.35 18.21 -1.17
C ASP A 370 -17.56 16.91 -1.01
N ILE A 371 -16.22 16.98 -0.90
CA ILE A 371 -15.36 15.80 -0.65
C ILE A 371 -15.70 15.16 0.70
N SER A 372 -15.85 15.94 1.77
CA SER A 372 -16.28 15.42 3.08
C SER A 372 -17.63 14.74 3.01
N GLY A 373 -18.55 15.27 2.19
CA GLY A 373 -19.85 14.64 1.92
C GLY A 373 -19.70 13.23 1.34
N LEU A 374 -18.86 13.04 0.33
CA LEU A 374 -18.59 11.73 -0.27
C LEU A 374 -17.89 10.78 0.71
N LEU A 375 -16.94 11.30 1.49
CA LEU A 375 -16.21 10.50 2.48
C LEU A 375 -17.14 9.99 3.59
N ASP A 376 -17.98 10.85 4.17
CA ASP A 376 -18.73 10.55 5.39
C ASP A 376 -20.11 9.94 5.14
N ARG A 377 -20.74 10.24 4.02
CA ARG A 377 -22.14 9.85 3.75
C ARG A 377 -22.33 9.14 2.41
N GLY A 378 -21.40 9.34 1.47
CA GLY A 378 -21.64 9.06 0.07
C GLY A 378 -22.64 10.07 -0.54
N ALA A 379 -23.08 9.82 -1.75
CA ALA A 379 -24.05 10.65 -2.46
C ALA A 379 -25.07 9.78 -3.23
N ALA A 380 -26.32 10.24 -3.29
CA ALA A 380 -27.33 9.58 -4.13
C ALA A 380 -27.00 9.68 -5.63
N ASP A 381 -26.31 10.77 -6.02
CA ASP A 381 -25.77 10.99 -7.36
C ASP A 381 -24.30 11.44 -7.26
N PRO A 382 -23.36 10.49 -7.19
CA PRO A 382 -21.93 10.82 -7.16
C PRO A 382 -21.45 11.56 -8.40
N SER A 383 -22.02 11.26 -9.60
CA SER A 383 -21.69 11.95 -10.84
C SER A 383 -21.91 13.45 -10.73
N ALA A 384 -23.05 13.88 -10.18
CA ALA A 384 -23.36 15.29 -10.01
C ALA A 384 -22.38 15.99 -9.04
N VAL A 385 -21.95 15.29 -7.96
CA VAL A 385 -20.99 15.86 -7.01
C VAL A 385 -19.61 15.99 -7.66
N ILE A 386 -19.11 14.96 -8.33
CA ILE A 386 -17.81 14.94 -8.98
C ILE A 386 -17.78 15.95 -10.14
N ALA A 387 -18.86 16.07 -10.94
CA ALA A 387 -18.97 17.06 -11.99
C ALA A 387 -18.86 18.50 -11.44
N ARG A 388 -19.48 18.80 -10.29
CA ARG A 388 -19.32 20.10 -9.62
C ARG A 388 -17.88 20.34 -9.15
N LEU A 389 -17.22 19.32 -8.57
CA LEU A 389 -15.80 19.41 -8.19
C LEU A 389 -14.94 19.78 -9.41
N PHE A 390 -15.11 19.08 -10.53
CA PHE A 390 -14.35 19.31 -11.76
C PHE A 390 -14.63 20.67 -12.38
N GLN A 391 -15.90 21.07 -12.47
CA GLN A 391 -16.27 22.39 -12.99
C GLN A 391 -15.59 23.52 -12.21
N ARG A 392 -15.54 23.43 -10.89
CA ARG A 392 -14.99 24.47 -10.00
C ARG A 392 -13.47 24.46 -9.95
N THR A 393 -12.84 23.32 -10.24
CA THR A 393 -11.40 23.17 -10.26
C THR A 393 -10.79 23.20 -11.66
N GLY A 394 -11.63 23.39 -12.69
CA GLY A 394 -11.17 23.51 -14.08
C GLY A 394 -10.64 22.23 -14.70
N VAL A 395 -11.04 21.07 -14.15
CA VAL A 395 -10.83 19.79 -14.82
C VAL A 395 -11.76 19.73 -16.04
N ALA A 396 -11.19 19.47 -17.22
CA ALA A 396 -11.95 19.46 -18.46
C ALA A 396 -12.74 18.16 -18.60
N PHE A 397 -14.05 18.25 -18.75
CA PHE A 397 -14.95 17.11 -18.94
C PHE A 397 -16.23 17.50 -19.70
N ARG A 398 -16.98 16.49 -20.13
CA ARG A 398 -18.34 16.62 -20.67
C ARG A 398 -19.26 15.66 -19.93
N MET A 399 -20.54 16.04 -19.85
CA MET A 399 -21.58 15.09 -19.43
C MET A 399 -22.19 14.46 -20.68
N ILE A 400 -22.14 13.14 -20.79
CA ILE A 400 -22.74 12.36 -21.88
C ILE A 400 -23.62 11.29 -21.23
N ASP A 401 -24.94 11.35 -21.44
CA ASP A 401 -25.93 10.42 -20.89
C ASP A 401 -25.78 10.21 -19.35
N GLY A 402 -25.52 11.29 -18.62
CA GLY A 402 -25.33 11.24 -17.15
C GLY A 402 -23.95 10.78 -16.70
N ARG A 403 -23.05 10.40 -17.62
CA ARG A 403 -21.68 9.97 -17.34
C ARG A 403 -20.71 11.16 -17.53
N ILE A 404 -19.74 11.26 -16.63
CA ILE A 404 -18.60 12.16 -16.77
C ILE A 404 -17.61 11.58 -17.77
N VAL A 405 -17.26 12.33 -18.80
CA VAL A 405 -16.24 11.96 -19.79
C VAL A 405 -15.17 13.02 -19.79
N LEU A 406 -13.95 12.65 -19.40
CA LEU A 406 -12.78 13.55 -19.39
C LEU A 406 -12.42 13.98 -20.81
N SER A 407 -11.96 15.23 -20.99
CA SER A 407 -11.70 15.85 -22.30
C SER A 407 -10.21 16.04 -22.55
#